data_9b911feae0b030be2c65dda3fb5d06ab
#
_entry.id   9b911feae0b030be2c65dda3fb5d06ab
#
_cell.length_a   1.000
_cell.length_b   1.000
_cell.length_c   1.000
_cell.angle_alpha   90.00
_cell.angle_beta   90.00
_cell.angle_gamma   90.00
#
_symmetry.space_group_name_H-M   'P 1'
#
loop_
_entity.id
_entity.type
_entity.pdbx_description
1 polymer ?
#
loop_
_entity_poly.entity_id
_entity_poly.type
_entity_poly.pdbx_seq_one_letter_code
_entity_poly.pdbx_strand_id
1 'polypeptide(L)'
;SNRTTYLGLAVALATWYNHINKSKKIMKKEDEYLMKKYQVLIIDDEIRIALLIKKLIHWNEIGLECMDVVDNGEIALKKIREGKYPDIVITDIRMPKIDGLEFISMTKNIGCDIKFIVISGYKEFEYAHRAMQYGVENYLLKPVNEKELNKDLKKIVDELNIQWKAEKEQKALQEVVTESRHIIKREFLKNIIETDISTEPEDSIVSLQGEIYRGIDIKLDYIDYSQKDDKQDMRMVTKIEEIVEQILENVVEEVLICKKENLHIYCLFNYDVSNRKKIKECINRILSDIQEQLLGFEQYEVTIGVGTEKSEFGEIRFSIKEANRAIGNRIKKGVGRLIYSETIESDTQLNKEYLAEIGKDKTG
;
A
#
# COMPACT_ATOMS: atom_id res chain seq x y z
N SER A 1 14.41 -23.57 26.15
CA SER A 1 13.51 -22.46 25.72
C SER A 1 14.07 -21.62 24.56
N ASN A 2 15.39 -21.38 24.47
CA ASN A 2 15.98 -20.59 23.36
C ASN A 2 15.95 -21.27 21.97
N ARG A 3 15.82 -22.59 21.89
CA ARG A 3 15.84 -23.31 20.59
C ARG A 3 14.60 -23.06 19.73
N THR A 4 13.43 -22.83 20.32
CA THR A 4 12.17 -22.63 19.58
C THR A 4 12.11 -21.22 18.96
N THR A 5 12.68 -20.23 19.62
CA THR A 5 12.75 -18.85 19.12
C THR A 5 13.71 -18.74 17.93
N TYR A 6 14.87 -19.43 17.98
CA TYR A 6 15.82 -19.47 16.86
C TYR A 6 15.27 -20.24 15.65
N LEU A 7 14.46 -21.26 15.88
CA LEU A 7 13.84 -22.02 14.78
C LEU A 7 12.79 -21.20 14.04
N GLY A 8 11.97 -20.43 14.75
CA GLY A 8 11.00 -19.49 14.16
C GLY A 8 11.67 -18.40 13.33
N LEU A 9 12.74 -17.82 13.86
CA LEU A 9 13.53 -16.80 13.14
C LEU A 9 14.22 -17.39 11.90
N ALA A 10 14.77 -18.60 12.00
CA ALA A 10 15.41 -19.30 10.87
C ALA A 10 14.40 -19.66 9.77
N VAL A 11 13.18 -20.07 10.11
CA VAL A 11 12.11 -20.35 9.15
C VAL A 11 11.63 -19.06 8.50
N ALA A 12 11.44 -17.97 9.26
CA ALA A 12 11.09 -16.66 8.73
C ALA A 12 12.18 -16.13 7.77
N LEU A 13 13.45 -16.23 8.14
CA LEU A 13 14.58 -15.86 7.29
C LEU A 13 14.70 -16.73 6.03
N ALA A 14 14.46 -18.03 6.12
CA ALA A 14 14.47 -18.94 4.98
C ALA A 14 13.29 -18.65 4.02
N THR A 15 12.11 -18.37 4.55
CA THR A 15 10.92 -17.96 3.76
C THR A 15 11.15 -16.62 3.09
N TRP A 16 11.72 -15.66 3.80
CA TRP A 16 12.15 -14.36 3.31
C TRP A 16 13.20 -14.49 2.19
N TYR A 17 14.24 -15.30 2.37
CA TYR A 17 15.28 -15.56 1.37
C TYR A 17 14.71 -16.21 0.10
N ASN A 18 13.81 -17.17 0.24
CA ASN A 18 13.13 -17.81 -0.88
C ASN A 18 12.21 -16.84 -1.62
N HIS A 19 11.53 -15.94 -0.91
CA HIS A 19 10.67 -14.92 -1.50
C HIS A 19 11.48 -13.86 -2.26
N ILE A 20 12.61 -13.39 -1.70
CA ILE A 20 13.55 -12.51 -2.40
C ILE A 20 14.09 -13.15 -3.67
N ASN A 21 14.46 -14.43 -3.63
CA ASN A 21 14.98 -15.12 -4.80
C ASN A 21 13.88 -15.33 -5.86
N LYS A 22 12.63 -15.55 -5.45
CA LYS A 22 11.48 -15.63 -6.34
C LYS A 22 11.18 -14.26 -6.99
N SER A 23 11.22 -13.19 -6.21
CA SER A 23 11.05 -11.81 -6.69
C SER A 23 12.19 -11.41 -7.64
N LYS A 24 13.46 -11.71 -7.32
CA LYS A 24 14.59 -11.51 -8.22
C LYS A 24 14.50 -12.30 -9.53
N LYS A 25 13.90 -13.50 -9.49
CA LYS A 25 13.69 -14.34 -10.68
C LYS A 25 12.53 -13.84 -11.54
N ILE A 26 11.51 -13.24 -10.91
CA ILE A 26 10.40 -12.55 -11.60
C ILE A 26 10.92 -11.25 -12.24
N MET A 27 11.69 -10.44 -11.51
CA MET A 27 12.32 -9.21 -12.03
C MET A 27 13.24 -9.51 -13.23
N LYS A 28 14.06 -10.57 -13.19
CA LYS A 28 14.90 -10.96 -14.34
C LYS A 28 14.10 -11.41 -15.56
N LYS A 29 12.92 -11.98 -15.39
CA LYS A 29 12.03 -12.39 -16.50
C LYS A 29 11.27 -11.22 -17.11
N GLU A 30 10.96 -10.18 -16.31
CA GLU A 30 10.27 -8.98 -16.82
C GLU A 30 11.23 -8.02 -17.53
N ASP A 31 12.53 -7.97 -17.19
CA ASP A 31 13.53 -7.18 -17.87
C ASP A 31 13.75 -7.62 -19.35
N GLU A 32 13.37 -8.83 -19.71
CA GLU A 32 13.48 -9.39 -21.05
C GLU A 32 12.26 -9.09 -21.94
N TYR A 33 11.12 -8.62 -21.36
CA TYR A 33 9.83 -8.56 -22.07
C TYR A 33 9.19 -7.19 -22.25
N LEU A 34 9.65 -6.12 -21.58
CA LEU A 34 9.04 -4.79 -21.71
C LEU A 34 10.10 -3.70 -21.72
N MET A 35 10.71 -3.45 -22.89
CA MET A 35 11.38 -2.16 -23.10
C MET A 35 10.32 -1.06 -22.98
N LYS A 36 10.34 -0.29 -21.88
CA LYS A 36 9.54 0.92 -21.74
C LYS A 36 9.82 1.83 -22.93
N LYS A 37 8.79 2.20 -23.69
CA LYS A 37 8.91 3.24 -24.71
C LYS A 37 8.60 4.58 -24.08
N TYR A 38 9.47 5.54 -24.28
CA TYR A 38 9.30 6.90 -23.80
C TYR A 38 8.57 7.76 -24.82
N GLN A 39 7.61 8.55 -24.35
CA GLN A 39 6.75 9.38 -25.18
C GLN A 39 7.43 10.70 -25.53
N VAL A 40 7.50 11.03 -26.83
CA VAL A 40 8.11 12.26 -27.31
C VAL A 40 7.05 13.18 -27.91
N LEU A 41 6.97 14.41 -27.44
CA LEU A 41 6.17 15.48 -28.05
C LEU A 41 7.08 16.41 -28.84
N ILE A 42 6.73 16.69 -30.10
CA ILE A 42 7.48 17.60 -30.99
C ILE A 42 6.63 18.87 -31.17
N ILE A 43 7.25 20.04 -30.97
CA ILE A 43 6.60 21.34 -31.06
C ILE A 43 7.42 22.24 -32.00
N ASP A 44 6.87 22.64 -33.13
CA ASP A 44 7.50 23.56 -34.09
C ASP A 44 6.38 24.20 -34.94
N ASP A 45 6.35 25.53 -35.03
CA ASP A 45 5.32 26.24 -35.80
C ASP A 45 5.41 25.97 -37.29
N GLU A 46 6.60 25.56 -37.78
CA GLU A 46 6.79 25.04 -39.11
C GLU A 46 6.55 23.50 -39.12
N ILE A 47 5.31 23.08 -39.34
CA ILE A 47 4.94 21.66 -39.32
C ILE A 47 5.81 20.76 -40.21
N ARG A 48 6.37 21.31 -41.29
CA ARG A 48 7.29 20.57 -42.18
C ARG A 48 8.61 20.26 -41.47
N ILE A 49 9.09 21.15 -40.63
CA ILE A 49 10.30 20.97 -39.84
C ILE A 49 10.02 19.95 -38.73
N ALA A 50 8.90 20.09 -38.04
CA ALA A 50 8.47 19.12 -37.04
C ALA A 50 8.37 17.68 -37.61
N LEU A 51 7.80 17.52 -38.79
CA LEU A 51 7.71 16.23 -39.47
C LEU A 51 9.08 15.72 -39.95
N LEU A 52 9.99 16.60 -40.35
CA LEU A 52 11.37 16.23 -40.67
C LEU A 52 12.09 15.73 -39.39
N ILE A 53 12.00 16.44 -38.29
CA ILE A 53 12.55 16.02 -37.00
C ILE A 53 12.02 14.63 -36.63
N LYS A 54 10.69 14.45 -36.70
CA LYS A 54 10.06 13.14 -36.49
C LYS A 54 10.66 12.03 -37.35
N LYS A 55 11.00 12.34 -38.62
CA LYS A 55 11.60 11.35 -39.55
C LYS A 55 13.06 11.05 -39.26
N LEU A 56 13.83 11.98 -38.69
CA LEU A 56 15.23 11.82 -38.33
C LEU A 56 15.45 10.96 -37.09
N ILE A 57 14.43 10.75 -36.25
CA ILE A 57 14.55 10.01 -35.00
C ILE A 57 14.48 8.50 -35.24
N HIS A 58 15.43 7.76 -34.65
CA HIS A 58 15.51 6.30 -34.68
C HIS A 58 14.63 5.69 -33.55
N TRP A 59 13.31 5.83 -33.68
CA TRP A 59 12.30 5.51 -32.65
C TRP A 59 12.49 4.16 -31.97
N ASN A 60 12.56 3.09 -32.79
CA ASN A 60 12.60 1.73 -32.25
C ASN A 60 13.99 1.38 -31.66
N GLU A 61 15.06 1.92 -32.23
CA GLU A 61 16.43 1.64 -31.76
C GLU A 61 16.70 2.28 -30.39
N ILE A 62 16.09 3.46 -30.16
CA ILE A 62 16.29 4.23 -28.91
C ILE A 62 15.22 3.89 -27.86
N GLY A 63 14.11 3.26 -28.24
CA GLY A 63 13.00 2.96 -27.35
C GLY A 63 12.07 4.17 -27.15
N LEU A 64 11.81 4.91 -28.22
CA LEU A 64 10.96 6.09 -28.24
C LEU A 64 9.65 5.84 -28.98
N GLU A 65 8.63 6.60 -28.66
CA GLU A 65 7.36 6.66 -29.37
C GLU A 65 6.89 8.10 -29.51
N CYS A 66 6.41 8.47 -30.70
CA CYS A 66 5.91 9.81 -30.94
C CYS A 66 4.51 9.95 -30.36
N MET A 67 4.38 10.70 -29.30
CA MET A 67 3.10 11.03 -28.68
C MET A 67 2.25 11.91 -29.60
N ASP A 68 2.84 13.03 -30.10
CA ASP A 68 2.19 13.93 -31.01
C ASP A 68 3.20 14.91 -31.66
N VAL A 69 2.74 15.61 -32.69
CA VAL A 69 3.40 16.75 -33.33
C VAL A 69 2.46 17.92 -33.31
N VAL A 70 2.83 19.01 -32.70
CA VAL A 70 1.99 20.20 -32.57
C VAL A 70 2.71 21.46 -33.05
N ASP A 71 1.96 22.48 -33.45
CA ASP A 71 2.46 23.68 -34.13
C ASP A 71 2.63 24.88 -33.20
N ASN A 72 2.33 24.76 -31.91
CA ASN A 72 2.53 25.84 -30.94
C ASN A 72 2.54 25.35 -29.48
N GLY A 73 3.13 26.18 -28.59
CA GLY A 73 3.23 25.86 -27.16
C GLY A 73 1.89 25.85 -26.43
N GLU A 74 0.84 26.54 -26.92
CA GLU A 74 -0.47 26.58 -26.28
C GLU A 74 -1.16 25.21 -26.37
N ILE A 75 -1.13 24.58 -27.56
CA ILE A 75 -1.69 23.23 -27.76
C ILE A 75 -0.92 22.21 -26.94
N ALA A 76 0.41 22.31 -26.89
CA ALA A 76 1.24 21.45 -26.07
C ALA A 76 0.90 21.57 -24.58
N LEU A 77 0.77 22.79 -24.07
CA LEU A 77 0.42 23.04 -22.67
C LEU A 77 -0.99 22.54 -22.32
N LYS A 78 -1.94 22.66 -23.24
CA LYS A 78 -3.29 22.10 -23.07
C LYS A 78 -3.24 20.59 -22.89
N LYS A 79 -2.46 19.87 -23.69
CA LYS A 79 -2.29 18.41 -23.57
C LYS A 79 -1.74 18.01 -22.20
N ILE A 80 -0.72 18.73 -21.71
CA ILE A 80 -0.14 18.51 -20.38
C ILE A 80 -1.19 18.74 -19.28
N ARG A 81 -1.97 19.81 -19.35
CA ARG A 81 -3.06 20.09 -18.39
C ARG A 81 -4.19 19.05 -18.42
N GLU A 82 -4.39 18.38 -19.54
CA GLU A 82 -5.32 17.24 -19.68
C GLU A 82 -4.77 15.91 -19.12
N GLY A 83 -3.58 15.93 -18.51
CA GLY A 83 -2.94 14.73 -17.92
C GLY A 83 -2.15 13.89 -18.92
N LYS A 84 -1.87 14.40 -20.12
CA LYS A 84 -1.05 13.73 -21.13
C LYS A 84 0.39 14.23 -21.02
N TYR A 85 1.19 13.51 -20.27
CA TYR A 85 2.59 13.89 -19.99
C TYR A 85 3.55 13.16 -20.91
N PRO A 86 4.30 13.87 -21.80
CA PRO A 86 5.43 13.30 -22.51
C PRO A 86 6.61 13.11 -21.57
N ASP A 87 7.47 12.12 -21.85
CA ASP A 87 8.75 11.96 -21.15
C ASP A 87 9.80 12.95 -21.71
N ILE A 88 9.73 13.23 -23.03
CA ILE A 88 10.65 14.11 -23.73
C ILE A 88 9.87 15.09 -24.59
N VAL A 89 10.29 16.35 -24.58
CA VAL A 89 9.79 17.38 -25.49
C VAL A 89 10.93 17.90 -26.36
N ILE A 90 10.70 17.95 -27.67
CA ILE A 90 11.56 18.63 -28.64
C ILE A 90 10.80 19.88 -29.11
N THR A 91 11.32 21.05 -28.84
CA THR A 91 10.63 22.32 -29.15
C THR A 91 11.49 23.31 -29.90
N ASP A 92 10.88 24.04 -30.87
CA ASP A 92 11.48 25.28 -31.36
C ASP A 92 11.38 26.38 -30.28
N ILE A 93 12.22 27.38 -30.37
CA ILE A 93 12.17 28.57 -29.50
C ILE A 93 11.11 29.57 -29.98
N ARG A 94 11.20 29.96 -31.23
CA ARG A 94 10.34 31.04 -31.76
C ARG A 94 9.06 30.46 -32.35
N MET A 95 8.02 30.49 -31.55
CA MET A 95 6.67 30.09 -31.96
C MET A 95 5.67 31.17 -31.60
N PRO A 96 4.57 31.28 -32.36
CA PRO A 96 3.50 32.22 -32.05
C PRO A 96 2.79 31.87 -30.73
N LYS A 97 2.28 32.86 -30.00
CA LYS A 97 1.51 32.81 -28.77
C LYS A 97 2.39 32.47 -27.55
N ILE A 98 2.87 31.24 -27.40
CA ILE A 98 3.74 30.81 -26.33
C ILE A 98 5.04 30.32 -26.99
N ASP A 99 6.15 30.98 -26.70
CA ASP A 99 7.45 30.56 -27.18
C ASP A 99 7.96 29.32 -26.45
N GLY A 100 9.00 28.64 -27.04
CA GLY A 100 9.49 27.38 -26.48
C GLY A 100 10.06 27.52 -25.07
N LEU A 101 10.71 28.63 -24.74
CA LEU A 101 11.27 28.87 -23.41
C LEU A 101 10.20 29.18 -22.38
N GLU A 102 9.19 29.94 -22.78
CA GLU A 102 8.01 30.22 -21.95
C GLU A 102 7.23 28.92 -21.67
N PHE A 103 7.03 28.08 -22.70
CA PHE A 103 6.44 26.75 -22.56
C PHE A 103 7.20 25.89 -21.54
N ILE A 104 8.53 25.80 -21.62
CA ILE A 104 9.38 25.05 -20.69
C ILE A 104 9.17 25.59 -19.25
N SER A 105 9.21 26.91 -19.06
CA SER A 105 9.02 27.55 -17.77
C SER A 105 7.66 27.21 -17.16
N MET A 106 6.58 27.30 -17.95
CA MET A 106 5.21 27.00 -17.53
C MET A 106 5.06 25.51 -17.15
N THR A 107 5.68 24.62 -17.91
CA THR A 107 5.62 23.17 -17.67
C THR A 107 6.33 22.78 -16.38
N LYS A 108 7.49 23.39 -16.11
CA LYS A 108 8.21 23.16 -14.84
C LYS A 108 7.43 23.61 -13.62
N ASN A 109 6.68 24.70 -13.72
CA ASN A 109 5.82 25.17 -12.63
C ASN A 109 4.64 24.24 -12.34
N ILE A 110 4.27 23.35 -13.28
CA ILE A 110 3.27 22.30 -13.07
C ILE A 110 3.86 21.11 -12.29
N GLY A 111 5.19 21.02 -12.17
CA GLY A 111 5.87 19.96 -11.41
C GLY A 111 6.06 18.65 -12.18
N CYS A 112 6.01 18.68 -13.52
CA CYS A 112 6.26 17.52 -14.37
C CYS A 112 7.76 17.34 -14.62
N ASP A 113 8.26 16.12 -14.44
CA ASP A 113 9.65 15.77 -14.78
C ASP A 113 9.74 15.41 -16.27
N ILE A 114 9.80 16.44 -17.12
CA ILE A 114 9.89 16.32 -18.57
C ILE A 114 11.30 16.74 -19.01
N LYS A 115 11.92 15.95 -19.87
CA LYS A 115 13.21 16.27 -20.49
C LYS A 115 13.02 17.09 -21.75
N PHE A 116 13.82 18.14 -21.92
CA PHE A 116 13.67 19.08 -23.01
C PHE A 116 14.91 19.12 -23.93
N ILE A 117 14.67 19.03 -25.24
CA ILE A 117 15.63 19.38 -26.28
C ILE A 117 15.07 20.60 -27.00
N VAL A 118 15.88 21.65 -27.09
CA VAL A 118 15.54 22.86 -27.84
C VAL A 118 16.20 22.83 -29.20
N ILE A 119 15.43 23.15 -30.24
CA ILE A 119 15.95 23.29 -31.63
C ILE A 119 15.72 24.71 -32.08
N SER A 120 16.74 25.37 -32.65
CA SER A 120 16.62 26.77 -33.07
C SER A 120 17.42 27.08 -34.33
N GLY A 121 16.88 27.95 -35.17
CA GLY A 121 17.58 28.50 -36.32
C GLY A 121 18.57 29.62 -35.98
N TYR A 122 18.62 30.09 -34.75
CA TYR A 122 19.40 31.23 -34.32
C TYR A 122 20.57 30.85 -33.44
N LYS A 123 21.75 31.37 -33.77
CA LYS A 123 23.00 31.21 -32.97
C LYS A 123 23.09 32.25 -31.85
N GLU A 124 21.94 32.70 -31.30
CA GLU A 124 21.96 33.71 -30.26
C GLU A 124 22.31 33.10 -28.91
N PHE A 125 23.42 33.53 -28.36
CA PHE A 125 23.92 33.05 -27.05
C PHE A 125 22.92 33.24 -25.92
N GLU A 126 22.09 34.28 -25.97
CA GLU A 126 21.09 34.56 -24.94
C GLU A 126 20.01 33.47 -24.85
N TYR A 127 19.53 32.93 -25.97
CA TYR A 127 18.54 31.82 -25.94
C TYR A 127 19.15 30.51 -25.41
N ALA A 128 20.37 30.20 -25.82
CA ALA A 128 21.06 29.02 -25.30
C ALA A 128 21.30 29.14 -23.78
N HIS A 129 21.71 30.32 -23.31
CA HIS A 129 21.94 30.59 -21.89
C HIS A 129 20.63 30.48 -21.07
N ARG A 130 19.54 31.07 -21.54
CA ARG A 130 18.23 30.96 -20.91
C ARG A 130 17.71 29.52 -20.90
N ALA A 131 17.84 28.77 -21.99
CA ALA A 131 17.47 27.38 -22.06
C ALA A 131 18.22 26.55 -21.00
N MET A 132 19.53 26.76 -20.85
CA MET A 132 20.33 26.08 -19.82
C MET A 132 19.89 26.44 -18.40
N GLN A 133 19.50 27.71 -18.12
CA GLN A 133 18.95 28.12 -16.83
C GLN A 133 17.65 27.39 -16.48
N TYR A 134 16.86 27.03 -17.49
CA TYR A 134 15.67 26.20 -17.33
C TYR A 134 15.99 24.68 -17.29
N GLY A 135 17.28 24.28 -17.31
CA GLY A 135 17.68 22.88 -17.25
C GLY A 135 17.23 22.06 -18.46
N VAL A 136 17.39 22.63 -19.65
CA VAL A 136 17.21 21.92 -20.92
C VAL A 136 18.40 20.98 -21.12
N GLU A 137 18.13 19.74 -21.55
CA GLU A 137 19.16 18.72 -21.72
C GLU A 137 20.12 19.05 -22.86
N ASN A 138 19.61 19.59 -23.98
CA ASN A 138 20.46 20.05 -25.07
C ASN A 138 19.79 21.13 -25.93
N TYR A 139 20.64 21.88 -26.68
CA TYR A 139 20.29 22.93 -27.59
C TYR A 139 20.89 22.65 -28.96
N LEU A 140 20.08 22.34 -29.97
CA LEU A 140 20.47 21.99 -31.31
C LEU A 140 20.21 23.14 -32.30
N LEU A 141 21.10 23.31 -33.26
CA LEU A 141 20.93 24.30 -34.32
C LEU A 141 20.28 23.71 -35.58
N LYS A 142 19.35 24.45 -36.19
CA LYS A 142 18.83 24.15 -37.54
C LYS A 142 19.91 24.48 -38.59
N PRO A 143 20.19 23.63 -39.59
CA PRO A 143 19.51 22.36 -39.86
C PRO A 143 19.92 21.23 -38.89
N VAL A 144 18.96 20.49 -38.41
CA VAL A 144 19.14 19.45 -37.38
C VAL A 144 20.03 18.31 -37.96
N ASN A 145 21.08 17.99 -37.23
CA ASN A 145 21.94 16.85 -37.56
C ASN A 145 21.33 15.57 -36.95
N GLU A 146 21.03 14.59 -37.83
CA GLU A 146 20.44 13.31 -37.42
C GLU A 146 21.26 12.57 -36.37
N LYS A 147 22.60 12.51 -36.55
CA LYS A 147 23.49 11.79 -35.61
C LYS A 147 23.54 12.45 -34.24
N GLU A 148 23.56 13.78 -34.20
CA GLU A 148 23.57 14.58 -32.97
C GLU A 148 22.25 14.42 -32.23
N LEU A 149 21.10 14.60 -32.90
CA LEU A 149 19.78 14.42 -32.32
C LEU A 149 19.59 13.04 -31.69
N ASN A 150 19.92 11.97 -32.45
CA ASN A 150 19.76 10.61 -31.94
C ASN A 150 20.75 10.27 -30.81
N LYS A 151 21.96 10.83 -30.81
CA LYS A 151 22.89 10.70 -29.70
C LYS A 151 22.36 11.33 -28.42
N ASP A 152 21.78 12.52 -28.52
CA ASP A 152 21.22 13.23 -27.36
C ASP A 152 19.97 12.54 -26.83
N LEU A 153 19.07 12.12 -27.72
CA LEU A 153 17.90 11.33 -27.34
C LEU A 153 18.29 10.02 -26.64
N LYS A 154 19.32 9.33 -27.15
CA LYS A 154 19.80 8.11 -26.51
C LYS A 154 20.34 8.37 -25.11
N LYS A 155 21.11 9.45 -24.93
CA LYS A 155 21.62 9.86 -23.62
C LYS A 155 20.46 10.10 -22.62
N ILE A 156 19.43 10.84 -23.06
CA ILE A 156 18.25 11.09 -22.24
C ILE A 156 17.53 9.78 -21.87
N VAL A 157 17.33 8.88 -22.82
CA VAL A 157 16.69 7.58 -22.58
C VAL A 157 17.53 6.73 -21.62
N ASP A 158 18.84 6.73 -21.73
CA ASP A 158 19.72 6.01 -20.81
C ASP A 158 19.59 6.57 -19.37
N GLU A 159 19.50 7.89 -19.20
CA GLU A 159 19.25 8.54 -17.90
C GLU A 159 17.87 8.19 -17.34
N LEU A 160 16.83 8.26 -18.17
CA LEU A 160 15.45 7.89 -17.77
C LEU A 160 15.35 6.41 -17.39
N ASN A 161 16.08 5.52 -18.08
CA ASN A 161 16.13 4.10 -17.75
C ASN A 161 16.79 3.86 -16.39
N ILE A 162 17.84 4.61 -16.04
CA ILE A 162 18.50 4.52 -14.73
C ILE A 162 17.53 4.96 -13.62
N GLN A 163 16.85 6.10 -13.81
CA GLN A 163 15.86 6.60 -12.86
C GLN A 163 14.70 5.60 -12.66
N TRP A 164 14.13 5.11 -13.75
CA TRP A 164 13.04 4.13 -13.70
C TRP A 164 13.43 2.82 -13.00
N LYS A 165 14.66 2.32 -13.25
CA LYS A 165 15.16 1.13 -12.56
C LYS A 165 15.31 1.36 -11.06
N ALA A 166 15.89 2.50 -10.68
CA ALA A 166 16.04 2.85 -9.27
C ALA A 166 14.68 2.97 -8.54
N GLU A 167 13.69 3.62 -9.16
CA GLU A 167 12.34 3.71 -8.61
C GLU A 167 11.66 2.34 -8.49
N LYS A 168 11.82 1.49 -9.50
CA LYS A 168 11.26 0.13 -9.49
C LYS A 168 11.90 -0.73 -8.39
N GLU A 169 13.23 -0.65 -8.25
CA GLU A 169 13.97 -1.36 -7.18
C GLU A 169 13.56 -0.85 -5.80
N GLN A 170 13.40 0.45 -5.64
CA GLN A 170 12.95 1.04 -4.38
C GLN A 170 11.52 0.59 -4.00
N LYS A 171 10.59 0.60 -4.97
CA LYS A 171 9.22 0.10 -4.75
C LYS A 171 9.21 -1.38 -4.39
N ALA A 172 9.96 -2.20 -5.13
CA ALA A 172 10.05 -3.63 -4.84
C ALA A 172 10.65 -3.90 -3.45
N LEU A 173 11.65 -3.11 -3.03
CA LEU A 173 12.21 -3.21 -1.69
C LEU A 173 11.19 -2.83 -0.62
N GLN A 174 10.42 -1.75 -0.82
CA GLN A 174 9.35 -1.34 0.09
C GLN A 174 8.28 -2.42 0.23
N GLU A 175 7.85 -3.04 -0.88
CA GLU A 175 6.89 -4.16 -0.86
C GLU A 175 7.42 -5.33 -0.04
N VAL A 176 8.68 -5.74 -0.26
CA VAL A 176 9.33 -6.83 0.50
C VAL A 176 9.44 -6.50 1.99
N VAL A 177 9.79 -5.27 2.34
CA VAL A 177 9.86 -4.82 3.74
C VAL A 177 8.47 -4.87 4.39
N THR A 178 7.45 -4.39 3.69
CA THR A 178 6.07 -4.39 4.18
C THR A 178 5.55 -5.81 4.38
N GLU A 179 5.71 -6.71 3.39
CA GLU A 179 5.32 -8.13 3.53
C GLU A 179 6.07 -8.81 4.67
N SER A 180 7.38 -8.56 4.80
CA SER A 180 8.18 -9.13 5.88
C SER A 180 7.69 -8.67 7.25
N ARG A 181 7.31 -7.39 7.38
CA ARG A 181 6.74 -6.84 8.62
C ARG A 181 5.43 -7.52 8.97
N HIS A 182 4.53 -7.73 8.01
CA HIS A 182 3.27 -8.46 8.25
C HIS A 182 3.51 -9.92 8.69
N ILE A 183 4.46 -10.60 8.08
CA ILE A 183 4.81 -11.98 8.48
C ILE A 183 5.33 -12.02 9.93
N ILE A 184 6.23 -11.11 10.28
CA ILE A 184 6.81 -11.03 11.63
C ILE A 184 5.71 -10.71 12.65
N LYS A 185 4.86 -9.74 12.39
CA LYS A 185 3.71 -9.39 13.25
C LYS A 185 2.78 -10.56 13.47
N ARG A 186 2.44 -11.28 12.39
CA ARG A 186 1.57 -12.46 12.44
C ARG A 186 2.17 -13.57 13.30
N GLU A 187 3.45 -13.89 13.09
CA GLU A 187 4.15 -14.93 13.86
C GLU A 187 4.32 -14.51 15.31
N PHE A 188 4.58 -13.24 15.57
CA PHE A 188 4.66 -12.70 16.93
C PHE A 188 3.32 -12.84 17.66
N LEU A 189 2.20 -12.46 17.04
CA LEU A 189 0.87 -12.61 17.65
C LEU A 189 0.54 -14.10 17.89
N LYS A 190 0.87 -14.98 16.97
CA LYS A 190 0.67 -16.41 17.11
C LYS A 190 1.47 -16.95 18.31
N ASN A 191 2.71 -16.53 18.48
CA ASN A 191 3.52 -16.90 19.61
C ASN A 191 2.93 -16.40 20.95
N ILE A 192 2.41 -15.17 21.02
CA ILE A 192 1.69 -14.66 22.20
C ILE A 192 0.49 -15.55 22.57
N ILE A 193 -0.26 -16.02 21.57
CA ILE A 193 -1.45 -16.84 21.81
C ILE A 193 -1.09 -18.25 22.27
N GLU A 194 -0.06 -18.85 21.68
CA GLU A 194 0.31 -20.27 21.87
C GLU A 194 1.28 -20.49 23.03
N THR A 195 2.11 -19.50 23.36
CA THR A 195 3.15 -19.62 24.39
C THR A 195 2.95 -18.62 25.53
N ASP A 196 3.66 -18.87 26.66
CA ASP A 196 3.64 -17.99 27.83
C ASP A 196 4.77 -16.94 27.73
N ILE A 197 4.65 -16.02 26.76
CA ILE A 197 5.61 -14.94 26.59
C ILE A 197 5.23 -13.81 27.55
N SER A 198 6.07 -13.60 28.56
CA SER A 198 5.88 -12.55 29.59
C SER A 198 6.75 -11.33 29.37
N THR A 199 7.60 -11.31 28.35
CA THR A 199 8.56 -10.22 28.09
C THR A 199 8.32 -9.61 26.72
N GLU A 200 8.36 -8.27 26.66
CA GLU A 200 8.38 -7.55 25.39
C GLU A 200 9.57 -7.97 24.53
N PRO A 201 9.41 -8.05 23.20
CA PRO A 201 10.54 -8.29 22.33
C PRO A 201 11.49 -7.08 22.37
N GLU A 202 12.77 -7.35 22.58
CA GLU A 202 13.83 -6.32 22.59
C GLU A 202 14.03 -5.66 21.21
N ASP A 203 13.46 -6.20 20.13
CA ASP A 203 13.67 -5.73 18.76
C ASP A 203 12.49 -4.90 18.23
N SER A 204 12.82 -3.75 17.70
CA SER A 204 12.01 -2.63 17.25
C SER A 204 11.05 -2.85 16.06
N ILE A 205 10.81 -4.08 15.62
CA ILE A 205 9.94 -4.36 14.46
C ILE A 205 8.46 -4.28 14.85
N VAL A 206 8.13 -4.64 16.09
CA VAL A 206 6.78 -4.56 16.67
C VAL A 206 6.84 -3.63 17.86
N SER A 207 6.21 -2.47 17.74
CA SER A 207 6.15 -1.47 18.82
C SER A 207 4.79 -1.56 19.53
N LEU A 208 4.77 -2.14 20.69
CA LEU A 208 3.57 -2.21 21.54
C LEU A 208 3.71 -1.28 22.76
N GLN A 209 4.04 0.00 22.52
CA GLN A 209 4.35 0.99 23.57
C GLN A 209 3.14 1.73 24.15
N GLY A 210 1.91 1.44 23.70
CA GLY A 210 0.69 2.06 24.22
C GLY A 210 0.38 1.64 25.66
N GLU A 211 -0.42 2.46 26.36
CA GLU A 211 -0.79 2.24 27.77
C GLU A 211 -1.76 1.08 27.96
N ILE A 212 -2.56 0.78 26.95
CA ILE A 212 -3.64 -0.22 26.99
C ILE A 212 -3.50 -1.16 25.80
N TYR A 213 -3.66 -2.44 26.08
CA TYR A 213 -3.74 -3.52 25.08
C TYR A 213 -5.14 -4.11 25.05
N ARG A 214 -5.64 -4.39 23.86
CA ARG A 214 -6.93 -5.03 23.66
C ARG A 214 -6.92 -6.03 22.55
N GLY A 215 -7.46 -7.22 22.83
CA GLY A 215 -7.65 -8.29 21.85
C GLY A 215 -9.08 -8.35 21.36
N ILE A 216 -9.26 -8.60 20.07
CA ILE A 216 -10.55 -8.97 19.49
C ILE A 216 -10.41 -10.27 18.70
N ASP A 217 -11.50 -11.02 18.62
CA ASP A 217 -11.63 -12.21 17.78
C ASP A 217 -12.80 -12.01 16.81
N ILE A 218 -12.49 -11.97 15.52
CA ILE A 218 -13.48 -11.85 14.45
C ILE A 218 -13.73 -13.24 13.91
N LYS A 219 -14.97 -13.71 14.02
CA LYS A 219 -15.41 -15.02 13.57
C LYS A 219 -16.38 -14.89 12.40
N LEU A 220 -16.03 -15.57 11.30
CA LEU A 220 -16.96 -15.80 10.20
C LEU A 220 -17.59 -17.18 10.37
N ASP A 221 -18.90 -17.22 10.44
CA ASP A 221 -19.68 -18.45 10.42
C ASP A 221 -20.35 -18.60 9.04
N TYR A 222 -20.40 -19.84 8.50
CA TYR A 222 -21.21 -20.11 7.31
C TYR A 222 -22.69 -20.19 7.70
N ILE A 223 -23.53 -19.52 6.92
CA ILE A 223 -25.00 -19.66 7.02
C ILE A 223 -25.37 -21.02 6.45
N ASP A 224 -24.76 -21.44 5.34
CA ASP A 224 -24.87 -22.75 4.74
C ASP A 224 -23.48 -23.35 4.50
N TYR A 225 -23.11 -24.37 5.25
CA TYR A 225 -21.81 -25.02 5.16
C TYR A 225 -21.56 -25.75 3.83
N SER A 226 -22.62 -26.03 3.04
CA SER A 226 -22.49 -26.64 1.72
C SER A 226 -21.83 -25.71 0.70
N GLN A 227 -21.76 -24.40 0.98
CA GLN A 227 -21.18 -23.38 0.14
C GLN A 227 -19.72 -23.05 0.45
N LYS A 228 -19.05 -23.90 1.24
CA LYS A 228 -17.65 -23.70 1.63
C LYS A 228 -16.73 -23.62 0.40
N ASP A 229 -15.98 -22.50 0.26
CA ASP A 229 -14.96 -22.28 -0.77
C ASP A 229 -13.70 -21.68 -0.15
N ASP A 230 -12.66 -22.50 -0.05
CA ASP A 230 -11.38 -22.11 0.58
C ASP A 230 -10.73 -20.89 -0.12
N LYS A 231 -10.95 -20.68 -1.43
CA LYS A 231 -10.43 -19.50 -2.14
C LYS A 231 -11.20 -18.24 -1.77
N GLN A 232 -12.50 -18.36 -1.60
CA GLN A 232 -13.36 -17.26 -1.20
C GLN A 232 -13.11 -16.90 0.26
N ASP A 233 -12.93 -17.90 1.13
CA ASP A 233 -12.52 -17.72 2.53
C ASP A 233 -11.26 -16.88 2.64
N MET A 234 -10.24 -17.22 1.84
CA MET A 234 -8.97 -16.50 1.86
C MET A 234 -9.14 -15.03 1.43
N ARG A 235 -9.92 -14.78 0.38
CA ARG A 235 -10.19 -13.41 -0.09
C ARG A 235 -10.93 -12.60 0.97
N MET A 236 -11.91 -13.23 1.63
CA MET A 236 -12.69 -12.57 2.66
C MET A 236 -11.85 -12.24 3.88
N VAL A 237 -10.99 -13.17 4.32
CA VAL A 237 -10.05 -12.92 5.42
C VAL A 237 -9.12 -11.75 5.10
N THR A 238 -8.52 -11.72 3.91
CA THR A 238 -7.66 -10.61 3.48
C THR A 238 -8.42 -9.28 3.50
N LYS A 239 -9.66 -9.27 3.04
CA LYS A 239 -10.49 -8.06 3.05
C LYS A 239 -10.81 -7.57 4.46
N ILE A 240 -11.04 -8.49 5.39
CA ILE A 240 -11.25 -8.15 6.82
C ILE A 240 -9.96 -7.59 7.43
N GLU A 241 -8.81 -8.18 7.13
CA GLU A 241 -7.50 -7.66 7.57
C GLU A 241 -7.32 -6.20 7.12
N GLU A 242 -7.58 -5.89 5.83
CA GLU A 242 -7.52 -4.53 5.28
C GLU A 242 -8.48 -3.55 6.00
N ILE A 243 -9.73 -3.97 6.27
CA ILE A 243 -10.72 -3.13 6.97
C ILE A 243 -10.24 -2.81 8.38
N VAL A 244 -9.74 -3.80 9.12
CA VAL A 244 -9.26 -3.62 10.50
C VAL A 244 -8.06 -2.66 10.51
N GLU A 245 -7.07 -2.88 9.64
CA GLU A 245 -5.89 -2.02 9.54
C GLU A 245 -6.30 -0.59 9.20
N GLN A 246 -7.12 -0.38 8.17
CA GLN A 246 -7.55 0.95 7.74
C GLN A 246 -8.32 1.73 8.82
N ILE A 247 -9.20 1.06 9.58
CA ILE A 247 -9.99 1.73 10.63
C ILE A 247 -9.13 2.09 11.83
N LEU A 248 -8.15 1.26 12.16
CA LEU A 248 -7.31 1.44 13.34
C LEU A 248 -6.06 2.29 13.10
N GLU A 249 -5.60 2.46 11.86
CA GLU A 249 -4.34 3.09 11.47
C GLU A 249 -4.03 4.42 12.18
N ASN A 250 -5.04 5.27 12.38
CA ASN A 250 -4.85 6.60 12.98
C ASN A 250 -5.27 6.69 14.46
N VAL A 251 -5.56 5.56 15.10
CA VAL A 251 -6.12 5.53 16.47
C VAL A 251 -5.29 4.65 17.40
N VAL A 252 -4.60 3.67 16.85
CA VAL A 252 -3.71 2.76 17.58
C VAL A 252 -2.27 2.98 17.14
N GLU A 253 -1.32 2.64 17.98
CA GLU A 253 0.10 2.68 17.62
C GLU A 253 0.49 1.48 16.75
N GLU A 254 -0.01 0.31 17.10
CA GLU A 254 0.28 -0.92 16.37
C GLU A 254 -0.95 -1.85 16.38
N VAL A 255 -1.15 -2.54 15.26
CA VAL A 255 -2.13 -3.63 15.15
C VAL A 255 -1.45 -4.90 14.69
N LEU A 256 -1.71 -5.99 15.38
CA LEU A 256 -1.26 -7.33 15.05
C LEU A 256 -2.47 -8.17 14.64
N ILE A 257 -2.41 -8.83 13.50
CA ILE A 257 -3.50 -9.65 12.97
C ILE A 257 -2.99 -11.05 12.64
N CYS A 258 -3.72 -12.07 13.06
CA CYS A 258 -3.39 -13.46 12.79
C CYS A 258 -4.65 -14.26 12.49
N LYS A 259 -4.67 -14.92 11.31
CA LYS A 259 -5.70 -15.90 10.98
C LYS A 259 -5.45 -17.20 11.74
N LYS A 260 -6.52 -17.80 12.26
CA LYS A 260 -6.52 -19.15 12.82
C LYS A 260 -7.53 -20.04 12.08
N GLU A 261 -7.49 -21.34 12.36
CA GLU A 261 -8.42 -22.33 11.83
C GLU A 261 -9.89 -21.92 12.06
N ASN A 262 -10.79 -22.48 11.24
CA ASN A 262 -12.23 -22.24 11.32
C ASN A 262 -12.63 -20.76 11.18
N LEU A 263 -11.93 -19.99 10.34
CA LEU A 263 -12.25 -18.58 10.02
C LEU A 263 -12.31 -17.67 11.27
N HIS A 264 -11.41 -17.89 12.23
CA HIS A 264 -11.10 -16.94 13.28
C HIS A 264 -9.99 -15.99 12.85
N ILE A 265 -10.15 -14.71 13.11
CA ILE A 265 -9.14 -13.67 12.86
C ILE A 265 -8.91 -12.96 14.19
N TYR A 266 -7.75 -13.23 14.79
CA TYR A 266 -7.35 -12.57 16.02
C TYR A 266 -6.66 -11.26 15.70
N CYS A 267 -7.10 -10.19 16.37
CA CYS A 267 -6.44 -8.91 16.31
C CYS A 267 -6.06 -8.47 17.73
N LEU A 268 -4.85 -7.94 17.86
CA LEU A 268 -4.34 -7.32 19.08
C LEU A 268 -3.85 -5.93 18.72
N PHE A 269 -4.22 -4.94 19.47
CA PHE A 269 -3.81 -3.56 19.28
C PHE A 269 -3.57 -2.84 20.60
N ASN A 270 -2.74 -1.82 20.57
CA ASN A 270 -2.39 -0.98 21.71
C ASN A 270 -2.73 0.48 21.45
N TYR A 271 -3.11 1.20 22.49
CA TYR A 271 -3.54 2.58 22.42
C TYR A 271 -3.42 3.31 23.75
N ASP A 272 -3.44 4.64 23.73
CA ASP A 272 -3.47 5.46 24.91
C ASP A 272 -4.86 5.58 25.53
N VAL A 273 -4.94 5.80 26.83
CA VAL A 273 -6.20 5.98 27.57
C VAL A 273 -7.11 7.03 26.93
N SER A 274 -6.53 8.09 26.38
CA SER A 274 -7.24 9.17 25.68
C SER A 274 -8.05 8.68 24.47
N ASN A 275 -7.64 7.59 23.83
CA ASN A 275 -8.27 7.02 22.66
C ASN A 275 -9.35 5.98 22.94
N ARG A 276 -9.59 5.63 24.24
CA ARG A 276 -10.54 4.60 24.65
C ARG A 276 -11.93 4.74 24.01
N LYS A 277 -12.48 5.96 23.94
CA LYS A 277 -13.78 6.21 23.32
C LYS A 277 -13.74 5.96 21.80
N LYS A 278 -12.69 6.46 21.14
CA LYS A 278 -12.50 6.27 19.70
C LYS A 278 -12.35 4.80 19.34
N ILE A 279 -11.60 4.03 20.15
CA ILE A 279 -11.43 2.57 19.94
C ILE A 279 -12.78 1.86 19.98
N LYS A 280 -13.66 2.22 20.90
CA LYS A 280 -15.01 1.63 20.96
C LYS A 280 -15.83 1.95 19.70
N GLU A 281 -15.72 3.16 19.18
CA GLU A 281 -16.33 3.57 17.92
C GLU A 281 -15.72 2.81 16.73
N CYS A 282 -14.39 2.64 16.71
CA CYS A 282 -13.69 1.86 15.68
C CYS A 282 -14.11 0.39 15.66
N ILE A 283 -14.23 -0.27 16.81
CA ILE A 283 -14.69 -1.66 16.90
C ILE A 283 -16.12 -1.82 16.36
N ASN A 284 -17.02 -0.87 16.64
CA ASN A 284 -18.36 -0.87 16.06
C ASN A 284 -18.32 -0.69 14.54
N ARG A 285 -17.46 0.22 14.05
CA ARG A 285 -17.29 0.46 12.62
C ARG A 285 -16.69 -0.75 11.91
N ILE A 286 -15.72 -1.44 12.51
CA ILE A 286 -15.19 -2.70 11.97
C ILE A 286 -16.31 -3.70 11.71
N LEU A 287 -17.23 -3.89 12.67
CA LEU A 287 -18.37 -4.80 12.47
C LEU A 287 -19.25 -4.35 11.30
N SER A 288 -19.65 -3.07 11.27
CA SER A 288 -20.53 -2.55 10.22
C SER A 288 -19.91 -2.61 8.84
N ASP A 289 -18.62 -2.26 8.71
CA ASP A 289 -17.94 -2.26 7.41
C ASP A 289 -17.73 -3.70 6.90
N ILE A 290 -17.45 -4.67 7.80
CA ILE A 290 -17.39 -6.08 7.42
C ILE A 290 -18.78 -6.56 6.99
N GLN A 291 -19.86 -6.23 7.72
CA GLN A 291 -21.22 -6.60 7.35
C GLN A 291 -21.62 -6.02 5.99
N GLU A 292 -21.24 -4.79 5.70
CA GLU A 292 -21.46 -4.17 4.37
C GLU A 292 -20.74 -4.94 3.27
N GLN A 293 -19.49 -5.35 3.49
CA GLN A 293 -18.75 -6.18 2.52
C GLN A 293 -19.39 -7.56 2.32
N LEU A 294 -20.03 -8.11 3.35
CA LEU A 294 -20.72 -9.40 3.28
C LEU A 294 -22.06 -9.35 2.55
N LEU A 295 -22.65 -8.17 2.29
CA LEU A 295 -23.88 -8.04 1.53
C LEU A 295 -23.84 -8.68 0.12
N GLY A 296 -22.64 -8.79 -0.46
CA GLY A 296 -22.40 -9.50 -1.71
C GLY A 296 -22.07 -11.00 -1.57
N PHE A 297 -22.01 -11.52 -0.33
CA PHE A 297 -21.59 -12.87 0.03
C PHE A 297 -22.51 -13.45 1.09
N GLU A 298 -23.74 -13.78 0.69
CA GLU A 298 -24.85 -14.21 1.59
C GLU A 298 -24.55 -15.48 2.41
N GLN A 299 -23.40 -16.13 2.17
CA GLN A 299 -23.00 -17.37 2.84
C GLN A 299 -22.30 -17.16 4.19
N TYR A 300 -21.93 -15.92 4.55
CA TYR A 300 -21.19 -15.65 5.79
C TYR A 300 -21.98 -14.75 6.73
N GLU A 301 -21.78 -14.99 8.02
CA GLU A 301 -22.18 -14.11 9.10
C GLU A 301 -20.98 -13.81 10.00
N VAL A 302 -20.81 -12.55 10.42
CA VAL A 302 -19.67 -12.13 11.23
C VAL A 302 -20.07 -11.84 12.65
N THR A 303 -19.33 -12.36 13.62
CA THR A 303 -19.43 -12.00 15.04
C THR A 303 -18.08 -11.57 15.56
N ILE A 304 -18.02 -10.54 16.37
CA ILE A 304 -16.75 -10.05 16.95
C ILE A 304 -16.83 -10.20 18.47
N GLY A 305 -15.94 -11.01 19.03
CA GLY A 305 -15.67 -11.07 20.46
C GLY A 305 -14.66 -10.00 20.84
N VAL A 306 -14.89 -9.32 21.95
CA VAL A 306 -14.03 -8.24 22.45
C VAL A 306 -13.55 -8.62 23.85
N GLY A 307 -12.22 -8.73 24.02
CA GLY A 307 -11.59 -9.00 25.30
C GLY A 307 -11.53 -7.78 26.21
N THR A 308 -11.15 -7.96 27.47
CA THR A 308 -10.94 -6.86 28.41
C THR A 308 -9.65 -6.09 28.06
N GLU A 309 -9.59 -4.85 28.49
CA GLU A 309 -8.38 -4.03 28.42
C GLU A 309 -7.33 -4.56 29.39
N LYS A 310 -6.06 -4.55 28.98
CA LYS A 310 -4.90 -4.93 29.78
C LYS A 310 -3.87 -3.80 29.76
N SER A 311 -3.18 -3.58 30.85
CA SER A 311 -2.10 -2.59 30.94
C SER A 311 -0.71 -3.21 31.01
N GLU A 312 -0.62 -4.51 31.27
CA GLU A 312 0.67 -5.22 31.35
C GLU A 312 0.86 -6.14 30.14
N PHE A 313 2.05 -6.13 29.58
CA PHE A 313 2.41 -6.97 28.42
C PHE A 313 2.17 -8.46 28.70
N GLY A 314 2.51 -8.97 29.87
CA GLY A 314 2.31 -10.37 30.25
C GLY A 314 0.84 -10.81 30.28
N GLU A 315 -0.10 -9.86 30.31
CA GLU A 315 -1.55 -10.13 30.34
C GLU A 315 -2.22 -10.08 28.95
N ILE A 316 -1.54 -9.62 27.91
CA ILE A 316 -2.10 -9.40 26.57
C ILE A 316 -2.82 -10.63 26.04
N ARG A 317 -2.22 -11.81 26.22
CA ARG A 317 -2.81 -13.09 25.79
C ARG A 317 -4.18 -13.38 26.41
N PHE A 318 -4.41 -12.88 27.61
CA PHE A 318 -5.71 -13.12 28.28
C PHE A 318 -6.80 -12.31 27.61
N SER A 319 -6.53 -11.09 27.13
CA SER A 319 -7.48 -10.31 26.36
C SER A 319 -7.95 -11.06 25.10
N ILE A 320 -7.03 -11.69 24.36
CA ILE A 320 -7.38 -12.50 23.18
C ILE A 320 -8.18 -13.76 23.57
N LYS A 321 -7.79 -14.45 24.66
CA LYS A 321 -8.52 -15.62 25.16
C LYS A 321 -9.93 -15.26 25.62
N GLU A 322 -10.09 -14.12 26.24
CA GLU A 322 -11.40 -13.58 26.65
C GLU A 322 -12.27 -13.23 25.43
N ALA A 323 -11.69 -12.60 24.39
CA ALA A 323 -12.36 -12.33 23.12
C ALA A 323 -12.86 -13.64 22.47
N ASN A 324 -12.02 -14.68 22.40
CA ASN A 324 -12.41 -15.99 21.87
C ASN A 324 -13.51 -16.65 22.71
N ARG A 325 -13.43 -16.56 24.05
CA ARG A 325 -14.50 -17.05 24.93
C ARG A 325 -15.79 -16.29 24.69
N ALA A 326 -15.73 -14.98 24.44
CA ALA A 326 -16.89 -14.18 24.12
C ALA A 326 -17.58 -14.68 22.83
N ILE A 327 -16.83 -15.04 21.80
CA ILE A 327 -17.37 -15.68 20.59
C ILE A 327 -18.14 -16.97 20.90
N GLY A 328 -17.68 -17.78 21.86
CA GLY A 328 -18.39 -19.00 22.29
C GLY A 328 -19.82 -18.76 22.74
N ASN A 329 -20.12 -17.55 23.27
CA ASN A 329 -21.48 -17.19 23.72
C ASN A 329 -22.40 -16.72 22.57
N ARG A 330 -21.95 -16.66 21.31
CA ARG A 330 -22.82 -16.29 20.17
C ARG A 330 -24.00 -17.26 19.99
N ILE A 331 -23.85 -18.51 20.41
CA ILE A 331 -24.91 -19.50 20.38
C ILE A 331 -26.10 -19.05 21.25
N LYS A 332 -25.85 -18.36 22.38
CA LYS A 332 -26.87 -17.86 23.30
C LYS A 332 -27.30 -16.44 22.99
N LYS A 333 -26.35 -15.55 22.65
CA LYS A 333 -26.59 -14.13 22.43
C LYS A 333 -26.94 -13.78 20.97
N GLY A 334 -26.80 -14.73 20.04
CA GLY A 334 -26.98 -14.55 18.59
C GLY A 334 -25.71 -14.14 17.90
N VAL A 335 -25.65 -14.39 16.60
CA VAL A 335 -24.59 -14.02 15.68
C VAL A 335 -24.78 -12.60 15.14
N GLY A 336 -23.86 -12.09 14.33
CA GLY A 336 -24.02 -10.78 13.66
C GLY A 336 -23.79 -9.57 14.57
N ARG A 337 -23.06 -9.68 15.65
CA ARG A 337 -22.90 -8.62 16.66
C ARG A 337 -21.54 -8.59 17.35
N LEU A 338 -21.33 -7.54 18.15
CA LEU A 338 -20.24 -7.48 19.12
C LEU A 338 -20.64 -8.17 20.43
N ILE A 339 -19.72 -8.95 20.98
CA ILE A 339 -19.89 -9.61 22.28
C ILE A 339 -18.68 -9.26 23.16
N TYR A 340 -18.91 -8.43 24.16
CA TYR A 340 -17.87 -8.03 25.12
C TYR A 340 -17.74 -9.06 26.24
N SER A 341 -16.50 -9.44 26.59
CA SER A 341 -16.25 -10.41 27.67
C SER A 341 -16.70 -9.90 29.04
N GLU A 342 -16.59 -8.61 29.29
CA GLU A 342 -17.07 -7.96 30.54
C GLU A 342 -18.56 -8.20 30.78
N THR A 343 -19.41 -8.24 29.75
CA THR A 343 -20.86 -8.47 29.87
C THR A 343 -21.19 -9.92 30.20
N ILE A 344 -20.30 -10.86 29.95
CA ILE A 344 -20.51 -12.28 30.23
C ILE A 344 -20.22 -12.60 31.69
N GLU A 345 -19.19 -11.98 32.24
CA GLU A 345 -18.81 -12.16 33.64
C GLU A 345 -19.87 -11.59 34.57
N SER A 346 -20.46 -10.42 34.26
CA SER A 346 -21.54 -9.84 34.99
C SER A 346 -22.81 -10.70 34.96
N ASP A 347 -23.19 -11.24 33.80
CA ASP A 347 -24.33 -12.15 33.64
C ASP A 347 -24.15 -13.46 34.45
N THR A 348 -22.90 -13.95 34.51
CA THR A 348 -22.57 -15.19 35.22
C THR A 348 -22.58 -14.98 36.73
N GLN A 349 -22.16 -13.80 37.20
CA GLN A 349 -22.13 -13.46 38.60
C GLN A 349 -23.56 -13.21 39.14
N LEU A 350 -24.39 -12.46 38.39
CA LEU A 350 -25.80 -12.27 38.69
C LEU A 350 -26.59 -13.59 38.78
N ASN A 351 -26.34 -14.53 37.86
CA ASN A 351 -26.93 -15.85 37.89
C ASN A 351 -26.47 -16.67 39.08
N LYS A 352 -25.22 -16.58 39.52
CA LYS A 352 -24.74 -17.26 40.75
C LYS A 352 -25.36 -16.67 42.01
N GLU A 353 -25.46 -15.34 42.08
CA GLU A 353 -26.11 -14.66 43.21
C GLU A 353 -27.60 -15.01 43.30
N TYR A 354 -28.32 -14.99 42.17
CA TYR A 354 -29.73 -15.40 42.09
C TYR A 354 -29.94 -16.86 42.49
N LEU A 355 -29.10 -17.78 42.05
CA LEU A 355 -29.15 -19.19 42.45
C LEU A 355 -28.80 -19.40 43.93
N ALA A 356 -27.91 -18.59 44.49
CA ALA A 356 -27.57 -18.60 45.90
C ALA A 356 -28.71 -18.05 46.78
N GLU A 357 -29.48 -17.06 46.31
CA GLU A 357 -30.68 -16.56 46.96
C GLU A 357 -31.82 -17.61 46.99
N ILE A 358 -32.11 -18.21 45.81
CA ILE A 358 -33.14 -19.28 45.74
C ILE A 358 -32.74 -20.51 46.57
N GLY A 359 -31.45 -20.79 46.71
CA GLY A 359 -30.95 -21.87 47.57
C GLY A 359 -31.14 -21.58 49.06
N LYS A 360 -31.13 -20.31 49.49
CA LYS A 360 -31.38 -19.91 50.88
C LYS A 360 -32.88 -19.97 51.28
N ASP A 361 -33.79 -19.66 50.32
CA ASP A 361 -35.23 -19.73 50.57
C ASP A 361 -35.79 -21.16 50.65
N LYS A 362 -35.02 -22.20 50.28
CA LYS A 362 -35.40 -23.62 50.39
C LYS A 362 -34.96 -24.32 51.67
N THR A 363 -34.24 -23.61 52.54
CA THR A 363 -33.66 -24.15 53.80
C THR A 363 -34.20 -23.44 55.05
N GLY A 364 -35.31 -22.68 54.94
CA GLY A 364 -36.02 -22.07 56.03
C GLY A 364 -37.30 -22.82 56.37
#